data_b744af7f7a61c22e0daf8158dcb402fb
#
_entry.id   b744af7f7a61c22e0daf8158dcb402fb
#
_cell.length_a   1.000
_cell.length_b   1.000
_cell.length_c   1.000
_cell.angle_alpha   90.00
_cell.angle_beta   90.00
_cell.angle_gamma   90.00
#
_symmetry.space_group_name_H-M   'P 1'
#
loop_
_entity.id
_entity.type
_entity.pdbx_description
1 polymer ?
#
loop_
_entity_poly.entity_id
_entity_poly.type
_entity_poly.pdbx_seq_one_letter_code
_entity_poly.pdbx_strand_id
1 'polypeptide(L)'
;MSKIYEKYCNSIQYCWYDSSNIIFSKCYDNPGDCKVVKIIFKNGRTYLYKDVDVNDYIMFRDAESNGSAFTKYIKKYAATRIQDTDLSKLEELKDSFINENQELQETKMSELGYVIEYCEASGEFALKLGGKIIYSAVEGNVSIVNLFKSMGIQCALVPVDKIENITDEEEDKINLD
;
A
#
# COMPACT_ATOMS: atom_id res chain seq x y z
N MET A 1 -9.30 -11.03 9.58
CA MET A 1 -8.26 -9.96 9.49
C MET A 1 -9.00 -8.66 9.34
N SER A 2 -8.78 -7.72 10.24
CA SER A 2 -9.63 -6.54 10.32
C SER A 2 -8.99 -5.27 9.71
N LYS A 3 -7.66 -5.08 9.85
CA LYS A 3 -6.96 -3.95 9.23
C LYS A 3 -6.78 -4.17 7.73
N ILE A 4 -7.33 -3.26 6.89
CA ILE A 4 -7.30 -3.36 5.43
C ILE A 4 -6.34 -2.37 4.78
N TYR A 5 -6.03 -1.26 5.46
CA TYR A 5 -5.07 -0.27 4.96
C TYR A 5 -4.44 0.50 6.11
N GLU A 6 -3.18 0.87 5.95
CA GLU A 6 -2.41 1.66 6.91
C GLU A 6 -1.51 2.66 6.18
N LYS A 7 -1.48 3.90 6.68
CA LYS A 7 -0.58 4.95 6.23
C LYS A 7 0.02 5.65 7.43
N TYR A 8 1.33 5.86 7.39
CA TYR A 8 2.02 6.71 8.34
C TYR A 8 2.52 7.97 7.63
N CYS A 9 2.10 9.14 8.09
CA CYS A 9 2.45 10.41 7.48
C CYS A 9 2.47 11.52 8.55
N ASN A 10 3.53 12.35 8.56
CA ASN A 10 3.70 13.49 9.45
C ASN A 10 3.46 13.17 10.94
N SER A 11 4.06 12.08 11.45
CA SER A 11 3.88 11.59 12.82
C SER A 11 2.45 11.23 13.18
N ILE A 12 1.65 10.88 12.19
CA ILE A 12 0.27 10.44 12.34
C ILE A 12 0.10 9.09 11.65
N GLN A 13 -0.47 8.14 12.37
CA GLN A 13 -0.83 6.84 11.84
C GLN A 13 -2.33 6.80 11.54
N TYR A 14 -2.66 6.38 10.33
CA TYR A 14 -4.02 6.21 9.82
C TYR A 14 -4.26 4.73 9.55
N CYS A 15 -5.34 4.17 10.08
CA CYS A 15 -5.69 2.77 9.85
C CYS A 15 -7.15 2.63 9.47
N TRP A 16 -7.43 1.86 8.41
CA TRP A 16 -8.78 1.46 7.99
C TRP A 16 -9.00 -0.02 8.32
N TYR A 17 -10.24 -0.34 8.69
CA TYR A 17 -10.60 -1.68 9.16
C TYR A 17 -11.82 -2.20 8.41
N ASP A 18 -11.80 -3.48 8.08
CA ASP A 18 -12.99 -4.25 7.73
C ASP A 18 -13.57 -4.86 9.02
N SER A 19 -14.41 -4.09 9.69
CA SER A 19 -15.01 -4.46 10.96
C SER A 19 -16.49 -4.10 10.96
N SER A 20 -17.28 -4.88 11.69
CA SER A 20 -18.73 -4.64 11.83
C SER A 20 -19.05 -3.31 12.52
N ASN A 21 -18.11 -2.74 13.27
CA ASN A 21 -18.37 -1.62 14.16
C ASN A 21 -17.41 -0.45 14.00
N ILE A 22 -16.12 -0.69 13.85
CA ILE A 22 -15.07 0.33 13.77
C ILE A 22 -14.46 0.27 12.37
N ILE A 23 -14.44 1.40 11.67
CA ILE A 23 -13.94 1.47 10.29
C ILE A 23 -12.61 2.20 10.17
N PHE A 24 -12.26 3.03 11.17
CA PHE A 24 -11.07 3.85 11.08
C PHE A 24 -10.51 4.22 12.44
N SER A 25 -9.19 4.30 12.54
CA SER A 25 -8.50 4.99 13.62
C SER A 25 -7.40 5.91 13.10
N LYS A 26 -7.18 7.00 13.83
CA LYS A 26 -6.08 7.93 13.62
C LYS A 26 -5.37 8.14 14.95
N CYS A 27 -4.09 7.77 14.99
CA CYS A 27 -3.24 7.95 16.16
C CYS A 27 -2.25 9.08 15.90
N TYR A 28 -2.19 10.02 16.81
CA TYR A 28 -1.20 11.08 16.79
C TYR A 28 0.04 10.60 17.55
N ASP A 29 1.14 10.52 16.82
CA ASP A 29 2.41 10.12 17.38
C ASP A 29 3.07 11.32 18.06
N ASN A 30 2.91 11.43 19.36
CA ASN A 30 3.66 12.37 20.17
C ASN A 30 4.92 11.68 20.71
N PRO A 31 6.05 12.37 20.81
CA PRO A 31 7.20 11.84 21.51
C PRO A 31 6.82 11.62 22.98
N GLY A 32 6.58 10.36 23.35
CA GLY A 32 6.13 9.95 24.67
C GLY A 32 5.23 8.72 24.61
N ASP A 33 4.94 8.15 25.78
CA ASP A 33 4.29 6.85 25.90
C ASP A 33 2.77 6.90 25.75
N CYS A 34 2.15 8.10 25.74
CA CYS A 34 0.71 8.27 25.65
C CYS A 34 0.31 8.92 24.33
N LYS A 35 -0.78 8.44 23.74
CA LYS A 35 -1.26 8.84 22.43
C LYS A 35 -2.67 9.42 22.51
N VAL A 36 -2.99 10.30 21.56
CA VAL A 36 -4.36 10.69 21.27
C VAL A 36 -4.86 9.87 20.11
N VAL A 37 -5.93 9.10 20.32
CA VAL A 37 -6.49 8.20 19.32
C VAL A 37 -7.87 8.65 18.93
N LYS A 38 -8.08 8.97 17.66
CA LYS A 38 -9.39 9.21 17.07
C LYS A 38 -9.93 7.89 16.53
N ILE A 39 -11.15 7.53 16.89
CA ILE A 39 -11.84 6.34 16.38
C ILE A 39 -13.15 6.75 15.72
N ILE A 40 -13.39 6.22 14.54
CA ILE A 40 -14.63 6.42 13.77
C ILE A 40 -15.34 5.09 13.64
N PHE A 41 -16.62 5.10 14.04
CA PHE A 41 -17.49 3.96 13.97
C PHE A 41 -18.22 3.91 12.62
N LYS A 42 -18.72 2.73 12.25
CA LYS A 42 -19.44 2.50 10.99
C LYS A 42 -20.68 3.39 10.78
N ASN A 43 -21.23 3.93 11.85
CA ASN A 43 -22.35 4.89 11.80
C ASN A 43 -21.89 6.36 11.75
N GLY A 44 -20.62 6.65 11.51
CA GLY A 44 -20.04 7.98 11.45
C GLY A 44 -19.68 8.59 12.81
N ARG A 45 -20.15 8.02 13.91
CA ARG A 45 -19.84 8.54 15.25
C ARG A 45 -18.35 8.55 15.49
N THR A 46 -17.84 9.67 16.00
CA THR A 46 -16.42 9.90 16.16
C THR A 46 -16.07 10.25 17.60
N TYR A 47 -15.03 9.62 18.13
CA TYR A 47 -14.52 9.82 19.46
C TYR A 47 -13.02 10.05 19.48
N LEU A 48 -12.57 10.92 20.40
CA LEU A 48 -11.17 11.10 20.75
C LEU A 48 -10.92 10.45 22.11
N TYR A 49 -9.92 9.57 22.16
CA TYR A 49 -9.42 8.95 23.37
C TYR A 49 -8.07 9.59 23.70
N LYS A 50 -7.90 10.07 24.95
CA LYS A 50 -6.68 10.69 25.41
C LYS A 50 -5.88 9.73 26.30
N ASP A 51 -4.59 9.98 26.39
CA ASP A 51 -3.66 9.25 27.25
C ASP A 51 -3.68 7.74 27.04
N VAL A 52 -3.89 7.33 25.78
CA VAL A 52 -3.91 5.91 25.38
C VAL A 52 -2.47 5.38 25.41
N ASP A 53 -2.24 4.31 26.16
CA ASP A 53 -0.96 3.61 26.17
C ASP A 53 -0.64 3.07 24.77
N VAL A 54 0.64 3.19 24.37
CA VAL A 54 1.08 2.80 23.03
C VAL A 54 0.87 1.31 22.77
N ASN A 55 1.09 0.44 23.77
CA ASN A 55 0.91 -1.00 23.61
C ASN A 55 -0.56 -1.35 23.47
N ASP A 56 -1.44 -0.69 24.23
CA ASP A 56 -2.88 -0.88 24.10
C ASP A 56 -3.38 -0.46 22.71
N TYR A 57 -2.84 0.64 22.16
CA TYR A 57 -3.17 1.03 20.80
C TYR A 57 -2.67 0.02 19.77
N ILE A 58 -1.44 -0.49 19.91
CA ILE A 58 -0.87 -1.53 19.02
C ILE A 58 -1.74 -2.80 19.08
N MET A 59 -2.09 -3.25 20.28
CA MET A 59 -2.94 -4.44 20.47
C MET A 59 -4.34 -4.27 19.87
N PHE A 60 -4.90 -3.06 19.92
CA PHE A 60 -6.15 -2.73 19.24
C PHE A 60 -6.00 -2.70 17.72
N ARG A 61 -4.98 -1.98 17.22
CA ARG A 61 -4.74 -1.76 15.79
C ARG A 61 -4.54 -3.07 15.02
N ASP A 62 -3.75 -3.98 15.58
CA ASP A 62 -3.31 -5.22 14.92
C ASP A 62 -4.19 -6.44 15.26
N ALA A 63 -5.30 -6.23 15.97
CA ALA A 63 -6.22 -7.28 16.35
C ALA A 63 -7.00 -7.85 15.15
N GLU A 64 -7.27 -9.14 15.17
CA GLU A 64 -8.16 -9.80 14.20
C GLU A 64 -9.61 -9.32 14.30
N SER A 65 -10.06 -8.93 15.50
CA SER A 65 -11.36 -8.36 15.79
C SER A 65 -11.21 -7.02 16.51
N ASN A 66 -11.29 -5.92 15.78
CA ASN A 66 -11.18 -4.58 16.36
C ASN A 66 -12.34 -4.24 17.33
N GLY A 67 -13.53 -4.80 17.15
CA GLY A 67 -14.63 -4.59 18.09
C GLY A 67 -14.32 -5.14 19.48
N SER A 68 -13.83 -6.36 19.57
CA SER A 68 -13.43 -6.99 20.84
C SER A 68 -12.20 -6.29 21.43
N ALA A 69 -11.19 -6.01 20.60
CA ALA A 69 -9.98 -5.33 21.01
C ALA A 69 -10.24 -3.90 21.50
N PHE A 70 -11.16 -3.18 20.86
CA PHE A 70 -11.59 -1.87 21.33
C PHE A 70 -12.14 -1.93 22.76
N THR A 71 -13.01 -2.88 23.03
CA THR A 71 -13.57 -3.04 24.37
C THR A 71 -12.51 -3.37 25.41
N LYS A 72 -11.52 -4.18 25.04
CA LYS A 72 -10.44 -4.64 25.92
C LYS A 72 -9.39 -3.57 26.17
N TYR A 73 -8.95 -2.87 25.12
CA TYR A 73 -7.76 -2.03 25.16
C TYR A 73 -8.06 -0.52 25.16
N ILE A 74 -9.09 -0.07 24.43
CA ILE A 74 -9.33 1.37 24.21
C ILE A 74 -10.46 1.93 25.08
N LYS A 75 -11.54 1.19 25.27
CA LYS A 75 -12.74 1.69 25.94
C LYS A 75 -12.51 2.16 27.39
N LYS A 76 -11.44 1.73 28.02
CA LYS A 76 -11.07 2.12 29.39
C LYS A 76 -10.55 3.56 29.51
N TYR A 77 -10.12 4.17 28.40
CA TYR A 77 -9.59 5.54 28.39
C TYR A 77 -10.70 6.59 28.31
N ALA A 78 -10.38 7.80 28.79
CA ALA A 78 -11.29 8.93 28.73
C ALA A 78 -11.60 9.29 27.27
N ALA A 79 -12.88 9.34 26.94
CA ALA A 79 -13.38 9.58 25.60
C ALA A 79 -14.16 10.90 25.52
N THR A 80 -13.90 11.68 24.50
CA THR A 80 -14.68 12.85 24.12
C THR A 80 -15.34 12.61 22.78
N ARG A 81 -16.68 12.67 22.72
CA ARG A 81 -17.38 12.66 21.44
C ARG A 81 -17.16 13.98 20.72
N ILE A 82 -16.79 13.90 19.44
CA ILE A 82 -16.64 15.05 18.56
C ILE A 82 -17.67 15.00 17.43
N GLN A 83 -17.63 15.98 16.52
CA GLN A 83 -18.52 15.99 15.36
C GLN A 83 -18.40 14.69 14.57
N ASP A 84 -19.54 14.13 14.17
CA ASP A 84 -19.60 12.90 13.39
C ASP A 84 -18.91 13.10 12.03
N THR A 85 -18.20 12.08 11.59
CA THR A 85 -17.42 12.12 10.36
C THR A 85 -18.25 11.66 9.17
N ASP A 86 -18.20 12.40 8.09
CA ASP A 86 -18.71 11.97 6.79
C ASP A 86 -17.83 10.84 6.25
N LEU A 87 -18.44 9.68 6.05
CA LEU A 87 -17.72 8.45 5.66
C LEU A 87 -17.17 8.53 4.24
N SER A 88 -17.81 9.29 3.34
CA SER A 88 -17.30 9.47 1.98
C SER A 88 -15.92 10.14 1.97
N LYS A 89 -15.70 11.10 2.87
CA LYS A 89 -14.39 11.75 3.03
C LYS A 89 -13.29 10.83 3.54
N LEU A 90 -13.63 9.75 4.24
CA LEU A 90 -12.64 8.75 4.65
C LEU A 90 -12.19 7.87 3.49
N GLU A 91 -13.09 7.51 2.59
CA GLU A 91 -12.73 6.79 1.37
C GLU A 91 -11.92 7.68 0.42
N GLU A 92 -12.34 8.93 0.21
CA GLU A 92 -11.56 9.91 -0.57
C GLU A 92 -10.14 10.08 -0.01
N LEU A 93 -10.00 10.16 1.32
CA LEU A 93 -8.68 10.27 1.97
C LEU A 93 -7.84 9.00 1.75
N LYS A 94 -8.44 7.82 1.82
CA LYS A 94 -7.74 6.56 1.56
C LYS A 94 -7.25 6.50 0.12
N ASP A 95 -8.12 6.84 -0.83
CA ASP A 95 -7.80 6.84 -2.25
C ASP A 95 -6.70 7.86 -2.58
N SER A 96 -6.71 9.05 -1.95
CA SER A 96 -5.62 10.02 -2.12
C SER A 96 -4.27 9.47 -1.66
N PHE A 97 -4.21 8.77 -0.53
CA PHE A 97 -2.97 8.15 -0.05
C PHE A 97 -2.49 7.00 -0.92
N ILE A 98 -3.42 6.24 -1.51
CA ILE A 98 -3.09 5.17 -2.46
C ILE A 98 -2.50 5.78 -3.73
N ASN A 99 -3.14 6.81 -4.28
CA ASN A 99 -2.69 7.51 -5.49
C ASN A 99 -1.34 8.20 -5.28
N GLU A 100 -1.13 8.92 -4.17
CA GLU A 100 0.17 9.52 -3.82
C GLU A 100 1.30 8.49 -3.77
N ASN A 101 1.03 7.31 -3.22
CA ASN A 101 2.03 6.25 -3.17
C ASN A 101 2.34 5.69 -4.56
N GLN A 102 1.33 5.53 -5.43
CA GLN A 102 1.52 5.08 -6.80
C GLN A 102 2.32 6.10 -7.61
N GLU A 103 1.93 7.38 -7.60
CA GLU A 103 2.66 8.45 -8.29
C GLU A 103 4.11 8.55 -7.83
N LEU A 104 4.37 8.45 -6.51
CA LEU A 104 5.72 8.53 -5.97
C LEU A 104 6.57 7.33 -6.37
N GLN A 105 5.99 6.13 -6.44
CA GLN A 105 6.68 4.92 -6.89
C GLN A 105 6.95 4.98 -8.39
N GLU A 106 5.97 5.36 -9.20
CA GLU A 106 6.11 5.52 -10.65
C GLU A 106 7.20 6.54 -10.98
N THR A 107 7.21 7.70 -10.31
CA THR A 107 8.22 8.73 -10.50
C THR A 107 9.61 8.22 -10.15
N LYS A 108 9.79 7.56 -9.00
CA LYS A 108 11.10 7.03 -8.59
C LYS A 108 11.61 5.94 -9.52
N MET A 109 10.74 5.05 -9.99
CA MET A 109 11.15 3.96 -10.88
C MET A 109 11.40 4.46 -12.29
N SER A 110 10.63 5.44 -12.79
CA SER A 110 10.91 6.09 -14.09
C SER A 110 12.21 6.91 -14.06
N GLU A 111 12.53 7.59 -12.96
CA GLU A 111 13.81 8.26 -12.77
C GLU A 111 14.99 7.30 -12.78
N LEU A 112 14.80 6.06 -12.28
CA LEU A 112 15.80 5.00 -12.36
C LEU A 112 15.89 4.34 -13.75
N GLY A 113 14.96 4.67 -14.66
CA GLY A 113 14.96 4.16 -16.04
C GLY A 113 14.53 2.70 -16.17
N TYR A 114 13.83 2.14 -15.18
CA TYR A 114 13.25 0.80 -15.29
C TYR A 114 11.98 0.83 -16.13
N VAL A 115 11.90 -0.08 -17.10
CA VAL A 115 10.71 -0.30 -17.93
C VAL A 115 10.46 -1.80 -18.05
N ILE A 116 9.20 -2.21 -17.94
CA ILE A 116 8.76 -3.56 -18.30
C ILE A 116 8.02 -3.48 -19.63
N GLU A 117 8.51 -4.23 -20.61
CA GLU A 117 7.76 -4.53 -21.82
C GLU A 117 7.13 -5.91 -21.66
N TYR A 118 5.87 -6.07 -22.00
CA TYR A 118 5.17 -7.35 -21.89
C TYR A 118 4.15 -7.54 -23.01
N CYS A 119 3.92 -8.80 -23.38
CA CYS A 119 2.91 -9.20 -24.34
C CYS A 119 1.83 -10.02 -23.64
N GLU A 120 0.57 -9.54 -23.66
CA GLU A 120 -0.54 -10.26 -23.02
C GLU A 120 -0.87 -11.58 -23.75
N ALA A 121 -0.63 -11.65 -25.05
CA ALA A 121 -0.98 -12.81 -25.84
C ALA A 121 -0.03 -14.00 -25.61
N SER A 122 1.27 -13.75 -25.46
CA SER A 122 2.28 -14.79 -25.24
C SER A 122 2.69 -14.95 -23.75
N GLY A 123 2.35 -13.98 -22.91
CA GLY A 123 2.78 -13.94 -21.52
C GLY A 123 4.26 -13.60 -21.32
N GLU A 124 4.94 -13.21 -22.39
CA GLU A 124 6.35 -12.82 -22.33
C GLU A 124 6.54 -11.42 -21.75
N PHE A 125 7.64 -11.23 -21.03
CA PHE A 125 8.03 -9.92 -20.54
C PHE A 125 9.53 -9.73 -20.49
N ALA A 126 9.97 -8.49 -20.60
CA ALA A 126 11.36 -8.08 -20.43
C ALA A 126 11.46 -6.88 -19.48
N LEU A 127 12.29 -6.99 -18.45
CA LEU A 127 12.64 -5.88 -17.57
C LEU A 127 13.88 -5.18 -18.17
N LYS A 128 13.76 -3.89 -18.46
CA LYS A 128 14.83 -3.06 -19.01
C LYS A 128 15.28 -2.00 -18.01
N LEU A 129 16.58 -1.69 -18.02
CA LEU A 129 17.18 -0.57 -17.31
C LEU A 129 17.98 0.27 -18.30
N GLY A 130 17.64 1.54 -18.48
CA GLY A 130 18.31 2.41 -19.44
C GLY A 130 18.27 1.86 -20.86
N GLY A 131 17.20 1.17 -21.25
CA GLY A 131 17.02 0.54 -22.56
C GLY A 131 17.68 -0.83 -22.74
N LYS A 132 18.48 -1.30 -21.76
CA LYS A 132 19.11 -2.64 -21.81
C LYS A 132 18.23 -3.65 -21.06
N ILE A 133 18.06 -4.85 -21.64
CA ILE A 133 17.38 -5.96 -20.99
C ILE A 133 18.24 -6.47 -19.84
N ILE A 134 17.68 -6.52 -18.64
CA ILE A 134 18.33 -7.08 -17.44
C ILE A 134 17.68 -8.38 -17.00
N TYR A 135 16.45 -8.65 -17.45
CA TYR A 135 15.76 -9.89 -17.22
C TYR A 135 14.65 -10.10 -18.25
N SER A 136 14.51 -11.32 -18.75
CA SER A 136 13.38 -11.71 -19.61
C SER A 136 12.86 -13.08 -19.22
N ALA A 137 11.57 -13.36 -19.48
CA ALA A 137 10.97 -14.66 -19.27
C ALA A 137 9.89 -14.93 -20.33
N VAL A 138 9.86 -16.17 -20.82
CA VAL A 138 8.96 -16.63 -21.88
C VAL A 138 7.60 -17.09 -21.31
N GLU A 139 7.53 -17.47 -20.06
CA GLU A 139 6.28 -17.79 -19.36
C GLU A 139 6.03 -16.77 -18.26
N GLY A 140 5.65 -15.57 -18.65
CA GLY A 140 5.28 -14.52 -17.74
C GLY A 140 3.93 -14.77 -17.10
N ASN A 141 3.90 -15.07 -15.82
CA ASN A 141 2.66 -15.05 -15.08
C ASN A 141 2.17 -13.60 -15.01
N VAL A 142 0.94 -13.34 -15.45
CA VAL A 142 0.25 -12.02 -15.34
C VAL A 142 0.37 -11.46 -13.92
N SER A 143 0.47 -12.32 -12.91
CA SER A 143 0.74 -11.94 -11.52
C SER A 143 2.07 -11.20 -11.34
N ILE A 144 3.11 -11.53 -12.11
CA ILE A 144 4.43 -10.88 -12.02
C ILE A 144 4.35 -9.47 -12.60
N VAL A 145 3.68 -9.28 -13.74
CA VAL A 145 3.48 -7.96 -14.33
C VAL A 145 2.65 -7.07 -13.39
N ASN A 146 1.61 -7.63 -12.77
CA ASN A 146 0.82 -6.91 -11.78
C ASN A 146 1.63 -6.57 -10.51
N LEU A 147 2.53 -7.46 -10.09
CA LEU A 147 3.45 -7.17 -8.99
C LEU A 147 4.36 -5.99 -9.33
N PHE A 148 4.95 -5.98 -10.52
CA PHE A 148 5.80 -4.88 -10.96
C PHE A 148 5.03 -3.57 -11.13
N LYS A 149 3.79 -3.62 -11.66
CA LYS A 149 2.88 -2.46 -11.67
C LYS A 149 2.61 -1.94 -10.26
N SER A 150 2.39 -2.82 -9.30
CA SER A 150 2.19 -2.44 -7.90
C SER A 150 3.43 -1.86 -7.22
N MET A 151 4.60 -2.13 -7.77
CA MET A 151 5.88 -1.55 -7.34
C MET A 151 6.21 -0.23 -8.06
N GLY A 152 5.31 0.27 -8.92
CA GLY A 152 5.49 1.52 -9.66
C GLY A 152 6.47 1.41 -10.82
N ILE A 153 6.75 0.19 -11.32
CA ILE A 153 7.57 0.02 -12.52
C ILE A 153 6.69 0.30 -13.75
N GLN A 154 7.20 1.16 -14.62
CA GLN A 154 6.52 1.46 -15.89
C GLN A 154 6.39 0.20 -16.73
N CYS A 155 5.16 -0.18 -17.08
CA CYS A 155 4.88 -1.35 -17.89
C CYS A 155 4.37 -0.90 -19.27
N ALA A 156 5.11 -1.24 -20.32
CA ALA A 156 4.74 -0.98 -21.71
C ALA A 156 4.18 -2.26 -22.34
N LEU A 157 3.00 -2.17 -22.97
CA LEU A 157 2.44 -3.25 -23.77
C LEU A 157 3.14 -3.24 -25.12
N VAL A 158 3.72 -4.36 -25.51
CA VAL A 158 4.38 -4.51 -26.81
C VAL A 158 3.75 -5.63 -27.63
N PRO A 159 3.69 -5.51 -28.97
CA PRO A 159 3.25 -6.59 -29.85
C PRO A 159 4.21 -7.79 -29.80
N VAL A 160 3.70 -9.01 -30.06
CA VAL A 160 4.44 -10.28 -30.01
C VAL A 160 5.72 -10.23 -30.89
N ASP A 161 5.63 -9.66 -32.07
CA ASP A 161 6.70 -9.56 -33.05
C ASP A 161 7.91 -8.71 -32.61
N LYS A 162 7.78 -7.94 -31.53
CA LYS A 162 8.92 -7.17 -30.99
C LYS A 162 9.71 -7.88 -29.89
N ILE A 163 9.15 -8.92 -29.27
CA ILE A 163 9.84 -9.68 -28.22
C ILE A 163 10.69 -10.79 -28.81
N GLU A 164 10.26 -11.40 -29.90
CA GLU A 164 10.98 -12.49 -30.58
C GLU A 164 12.37 -12.10 -31.12
N ASN A 165 12.63 -10.80 -31.36
CA ASN A 165 13.92 -10.32 -31.85
C ASN A 165 14.99 -10.07 -30.75
N ILE A 166 14.68 -10.41 -29.50
CA ILE A 166 15.53 -10.07 -28.35
C ILE A 166 16.40 -11.24 -27.89
N THR A 167 16.03 -12.49 -28.27
CA THR A 167 16.67 -13.69 -27.76
C THR A 167 17.90 -14.16 -28.55
N ASP A 168 18.08 -13.69 -29.81
CA ASP A 168 19.10 -14.29 -30.70
C ASP A 168 20.40 -13.50 -30.84
N GLU A 169 20.53 -12.26 -30.34
CA GLU A 169 21.74 -11.45 -30.62
C GLU A 169 22.72 -11.26 -29.46
N GLU A 170 22.45 -11.68 -28.23
CA GLU A 170 23.35 -11.42 -27.08
C GLU A 170 23.95 -12.65 -26.39
N GLU A 171 23.65 -13.88 -26.77
CA GLU A 171 24.33 -15.06 -26.19
C GLU A 171 25.79 -15.26 -26.67
N ASP A 172 26.22 -14.59 -27.74
CA ASP A 172 27.54 -14.80 -28.34
C ASP A 172 28.66 -13.89 -27.80
N LYS A 173 28.41 -13.06 -26.77
CA LYS A 173 29.45 -12.12 -26.29
C LYS A 173 29.89 -12.27 -24.84
N ILE A 174 29.60 -13.37 -24.19
CA ILE A 174 30.23 -13.70 -22.91
C ILE A 174 31.19 -14.89 -23.13
N ASN A 175 32.23 -14.71 -23.89
CA ASN A 175 33.44 -15.48 -23.75
C ASN A 175 34.44 -14.65 -22.95
N LEU A 176 34.68 -15.13 -21.75
CA LEU A 176 35.71 -14.67 -20.84
C LEU A 176 37.10 -14.95 -21.43
N ASP A 177 37.87 -13.91 -21.59
CA ASP A 177 39.33 -13.95 -21.50
C ASP A 177 39.79 -13.47 -20.13
#